data_60fa63f5153e7b02dcd4a903cbedd782
#
_entry.id   60fa63f5153e7b02dcd4a903cbedd782
#
_cell.length_a   1.000
_cell.length_b   1.000
_cell.length_c   1.000
_cell.angle_alpha   90.00
_cell.angle_beta   90.00
_cell.angle_gamma   90.00
#
_symmetry.space_group_name_H-M   'P 1'
#
loop_
_entity.id
_entity.type
_entity.pdbx_description
1 polymer ?
#
loop_
_entity_poly.entity_id
_entity_poly.type
_entity_poly.pdbx_seq_one_letter_code
_entity_poly.pdbx_strand_id
1 'polypeptide(L)'
;MNAFTIPGFNLSAFVHATLAEDLGEGLPGGGHDVTAESVIPADARFAGVMDSREAITVAGLPLAAAFFRHLDPACTIEMLVQDGQSVTPGTALMRIAGNARALLTAERCALNTVQHLTGIATMTRAYVDAMNGHATLLDTRKTIPGLRVLEKYATRMGGATNYRMGLWDAVMIKDNHVAVAGGVGPAVARAKAAGVERIICEVDRLDQIEPAIVAGATHILLDNMAPAMLAEAVTLVAGRAATEASGGVRLDTIAEIAASGVDYVSVGRLMQSAPAADIGLDFELV
;
A
#
# COMPACT_ATOMS: atom_id res chain seq x y z
N MET A 1 -11.67 0.70 -23.42
CA MET A 1 -10.82 0.41 -22.24
C MET A 1 -11.65 0.73 -21.01
N ASN A 2 -11.82 -0.21 -20.07
CA ASN A 2 -12.47 0.11 -18.80
C ASN A 2 -11.64 1.14 -18.06
N ALA A 3 -12.27 2.22 -17.57
CA ALA A 3 -11.58 3.24 -16.79
C ALA A 3 -10.95 2.61 -15.53
N PHE A 4 -9.69 2.93 -15.26
CA PHE A 4 -9.02 2.51 -14.02
C PHE A 4 -9.76 3.08 -12.81
N THR A 5 -10.14 2.21 -11.88
CA THR A 5 -10.87 2.60 -10.68
C THR A 5 -10.35 1.85 -9.47
N ILE A 6 -10.23 2.56 -8.34
CA ILE A 6 -9.98 1.96 -7.03
C ILE A 6 -11.23 2.24 -6.18
N PRO A 7 -11.91 1.20 -5.64
CA PRO A 7 -13.09 1.39 -4.83
C PRO A 7 -12.85 2.37 -3.67
N GLY A 8 -13.75 3.35 -3.52
CA GLY A 8 -13.65 4.36 -2.47
C GLY A 8 -12.60 5.45 -2.69
N PHE A 9 -12.00 5.54 -3.90
CA PHE A 9 -11.00 6.55 -4.25
C PHE A 9 -11.48 7.46 -5.40
N ASN A 10 -11.39 8.78 -5.20
CA ASN A 10 -11.70 9.77 -6.23
C ASN A 10 -10.41 10.19 -6.95
N LEU A 11 -10.11 9.49 -8.05
CA LEU A 11 -8.90 9.73 -8.85
C LEU A 11 -8.82 11.18 -9.36
N SER A 12 -9.93 11.73 -9.87
CA SER A 12 -9.93 13.10 -10.42
C SER A 12 -9.64 14.15 -9.35
N ALA A 13 -10.23 14.00 -8.16
CA ALA A 13 -9.96 14.90 -7.04
C ALA A 13 -8.51 14.81 -6.55
N PHE A 14 -7.94 13.61 -6.51
CA PHE A 14 -6.54 13.40 -6.13
C PHE A 14 -5.60 14.06 -7.13
N VAL A 15 -5.78 13.81 -8.42
CA VAL A 15 -4.94 14.40 -9.49
C VAL A 15 -5.01 15.91 -9.45
N HIS A 16 -6.22 16.48 -9.36
CA HIS A 16 -6.41 17.92 -9.28
C HIS A 16 -5.71 18.53 -8.06
N ALA A 17 -5.92 17.96 -6.87
CA ALA A 17 -5.32 18.48 -5.62
C ALA A 17 -3.79 18.42 -5.64
N THR A 18 -3.20 17.35 -6.20
CA THR A 18 -1.75 17.19 -6.30
C THR A 18 -1.14 18.19 -7.28
N LEU A 19 -1.78 18.41 -8.44
CA LEU A 19 -1.34 19.43 -9.40
C LEU A 19 -1.53 20.85 -8.86
N ALA A 20 -2.63 21.13 -8.16
CA ALA A 20 -2.89 22.41 -7.53
C ALA A 20 -1.83 22.77 -6.48
N GLU A 21 -1.34 21.76 -5.70
CA GLU A 21 -0.23 21.94 -4.77
C GLU A 21 1.06 22.34 -5.51
N ASP A 22 1.43 21.61 -6.57
CA ASP A 22 2.68 21.82 -7.31
C ASP A 22 2.68 23.16 -8.09
N LEU A 23 1.52 23.52 -8.64
CA LEU A 23 1.31 24.81 -9.31
C LEU A 23 1.12 25.99 -8.35
N GLY A 24 0.93 25.76 -7.06
CA GLY A 24 0.66 26.79 -6.07
C GLY A 24 -0.69 27.49 -6.28
N GLU A 25 -1.73 26.75 -6.69
CA GLU A 25 -3.06 27.33 -6.91
C GLU A 25 -3.60 27.99 -5.64
N GLY A 26 -4.13 29.21 -5.78
CA GLY A 26 -4.61 30.02 -4.67
C GLY A 26 -3.54 30.81 -3.93
N LEU A 27 -2.26 30.67 -4.29
CA LEU A 27 -1.18 31.49 -3.76
C LEU A 27 -0.89 32.70 -4.66
N PRO A 28 -0.40 33.83 -4.12
CA PRO A 28 0.01 34.97 -4.94
C PRO A 28 1.09 34.58 -5.95
N GLY A 29 0.82 34.75 -7.25
CA GLY A 29 1.73 34.38 -8.33
C GLY A 29 1.74 32.90 -8.70
N GLY A 30 0.87 32.08 -8.09
CA GLY A 30 0.69 30.67 -8.42
C GLY A 30 -0.35 30.42 -9.52
N GLY A 31 -0.58 29.13 -9.78
CA GLY A 31 -1.54 28.66 -10.79
C GLY A 31 -0.94 28.39 -12.16
N HIS A 32 0.41 28.43 -12.31
CA HIS A 32 1.09 28.19 -13.58
C HIS A 32 2.53 27.69 -13.40
N ASP A 33 3.07 27.03 -14.43
CA ASP A 33 4.46 26.58 -14.49
C ASP A 33 5.30 27.67 -15.19
N VAL A 34 5.97 28.50 -14.38
CA VAL A 34 6.79 29.63 -14.89
C VAL A 34 7.94 29.16 -15.79
N THR A 35 8.47 27.95 -15.57
CA THR A 35 9.56 27.39 -16.39
C THR A 35 9.03 26.97 -17.76
N ALA A 36 8.03 26.10 -17.77
CA ALA A 36 7.45 25.63 -19.03
C ALA A 36 6.89 26.77 -19.88
N GLU A 37 6.21 27.74 -19.26
CA GLU A 37 5.64 28.89 -19.97
C GLU A 37 6.70 29.84 -20.56
N SER A 38 7.84 30.01 -19.87
CA SER A 38 8.88 30.95 -20.28
C SER A 38 9.86 30.37 -21.31
N VAL A 39 10.14 29.04 -21.27
CA VAL A 39 11.21 28.47 -22.11
C VAL A 39 10.71 27.51 -23.18
N ILE A 40 9.48 27.01 -23.11
CA ILE A 40 8.92 26.06 -24.07
C ILE A 40 7.91 26.76 -24.98
N PRO A 41 8.02 26.65 -26.32
CA PRO A 41 6.97 27.14 -27.22
C PRO A 41 5.62 26.47 -26.94
N ALA A 42 4.51 27.22 -27.03
CA ALA A 42 3.18 26.72 -26.66
C ALA A 42 2.70 25.53 -27.52
N ASP A 43 3.17 25.46 -28.77
CA ASP A 43 2.86 24.40 -29.74
C ASP A 43 3.91 23.26 -29.76
N ALA A 44 4.95 23.34 -28.93
CA ALA A 44 5.99 22.32 -28.85
C ALA A 44 5.42 20.96 -28.48
N ARG A 45 5.92 19.93 -29.14
CA ARG A 45 5.56 18.52 -28.90
C ARG A 45 6.70 17.84 -28.17
N PHE A 46 6.35 16.84 -27.37
CA PHE A 46 7.24 16.05 -26.57
C PHE A 46 6.87 14.57 -26.70
N ALA A 47 7.88 13.72 -26.79
CA ALA A 47 7.72 12.28 -26.59
C ALA A 47 8.74 11.80 -25.56
N GLY A 48 8.36 10.84 -24.72
CA GLY A 48 9.24 10.29 -23.71
C GLY A 48 8.88 8.88 -23.31
N VAL A 49 9.84 8.22 -22.66
CA VAL A 49 9.71 6.87 -22.10
C VAL A 49 9.92 6.93 -20.60
N MET A 50 8.94 6.45 -19.86
CA MET A 50 9.09 6.18 -18.43
C MET A 50 9.71 4.80 -18.28
N ASP A 51 10.83 4.68 -17.58
CA ASP A 51 11.56 3.44 -17.40
C ASP A 51 11.97 3.20 -15.95
N SER A 52 12.21 1.93 -15.63
CA SER A 52 12.73 1.51 -14.34
C SER A 52 14.25 1.51 -14.35
N ARG A 53 14.88 2.11 -13.32
CA ARG A 53 16.34 2.11 -13.14
C ARG A 53 16.82 1.00 -12.20
N GLU A 54 15.90 0.29 -11.58
CA GLU A 54 16.18 -0.84 -10.69
C GLU A 54 15.17 -1.98 -10.88
N ALA A 55 15.38 -3.12 -10.20
CA ALA A 55 14.44 -4.22 -10.20
C ALA A 55 13.25 -3.87 -9.28
N ILE A 56 12.04 -3.81 -9.83
CA ILE A 56 10.83 -3.35 -9.14
C ILE A 56 9.62 -4.24 -9.40
N THR A 57 8.64 -4.17 -8.53
CA THR A 57 7.25 -4.60 -8.78
C THR A 57 6.40 -3.36 -8.98
N VAL A 58 5.86 -3.19 -10.17
CA VAL A 58 5.24 -1.95 -10.63
C VAL A 58 3.89 -1.72 -9.94
N ALA A 59 3.62 -0.47 -9.52
CA ALA A 59 2.30 -0.04 -9.06
C ALA A 59 2.07 1.45 -9.31
N GLY A 60 0.90 1.82 -9.84
CA GLY A 60 0.48 3.21 -10.00
C GLY A 60 0.66 3.81 -11.40
N LEU A 61 1.00 3.02 -12.42
CA LEU A 61 1.08 3.52 -13.80
C LEU A 61 -0.22 4.18 -14.30
N PRO A 62 -1.42 3.62 -14.02
CA PRO A 62 -2.67 4.29 -14.42
C PRO A 62 -2.88 5.64 -13.71
N LEU A 63 -2.35 5.81 -12.49
CA LEU A 63 -2.40 7.09 -11.78
C LEU A 63 -1.43 8.09 -12.42
N ALA A 64 -0.20 7.66 -12.73
CA ALA A 64 0.76 8.51 -13.45
C ALA A 64 0.17 9.00 -14.79
N ALA A 65 -0.44 8.11 -15.56
CA ALA A 65 -1.12 8.46 -16.80
C ALA A 65 -2.27 9.46 -16.61
N ALA A 66 -2.96 9.43 -15.47
CA ALA A 66 -4.06 10.35 -15.19
C ALA A 66 -3.57 11.80 -15.02
N PHE A 67 -2.38 12.04 -14.47
CA PHE A 67 -1.78 13.36 -14.38
C PHE A 67 -1.54 13.97 -15.77
N PHE A 68 -0.93 13.20 -16.66
CA PHE A 68 -0.67 13.66 -18.04
C PHE A 68 -1.95 13.96 -18.79
N ARG A 69 -2.96 13.05 -18.71
CA ARG A 69 -4.27 13.27 -19.37
C ARG A 69 -5.06 14.43 -18.79
N HIS A 70 -4.81 14.78 -17.54
CA HIS A 70 -5.48 15.92 -16.92
C HIS A 70 -5.07 17.24 -17.57
N LEU A 71 -3.76 17.41 -17.85
CA LEU A 71 -3.22 18.64 -18.46
C LEU A 71 -3.24 18.60 -20.00
N ASP A 72 -3.08 17.42 -20.62
CA ASP A 72 -3.25 17.22 -22.07
C ASP A 72 -4.18 16.03 -22.35
N PRO A 73 -5.50 16.26 -22.46
CA PRO A 73 -6.45 15.18 -22.79
C PRO A 73 -6.19 14.51 -24.15
N ALA A 74 -5.44 15.16 -25.05
CA ALA A 74 -5.09 14.66 -26.37
C ALA A 74 -3.76 13.87 -26.39
N CYS A 75 -3.04 13.77 -25.26
CA CYS A 75 -1.78 13.03 -25.20
C CYS A 75 -2.02 11.54 -25.50
N THR A 76 -1.06 10.95 -26.20
CA THR A 76 -1.04 9.49 -26.42
C THR A 76 -0.23 8.83 -25.31
N ILE A 77 -0.77 7.77 -24.73
CA ILE A 77 -0.11 6.98 -23.68
C ILE A 77 -0.23 5.49 -24.04
N GLU A 78 0.93 4.85 -24.12
CA GLU A 78 1.05 3.40 -24.32
C GLU A 78 1.61 2.77 -23.03
N MET A 79 0.82 1.91 -22.37
CA MET A 79 1.29 1.10 -21.24
C MET A 79 2.03 -0.11 -21.77
N LEU A 80 3.29 -0.27 -21.39
CA LEU A 80 4.15 -1.37 -21.85
C LEU A 80 4.17 -2.53 -20.84
N VAL A 81 3.84 -2.24 -19.57
CA VAL A 81 3.71 -3.20 -18.48
C VAL A 81 2.43 -2.91 -17.69
N GLN A 82 2.05 -3.83 -16.82
CA GLN A 82 0.89 -3.70 -15.94
C GLN A 82 1.32 -3.63 -14.48
N ASP A 83 0.52 -2.98 -13.65
CA ASP A 83 0.70 -2.98 -12.20
C ASP A 83 0.67 -4.43 -11.67
N GLY A 84 1.56 -4.74 -10.73
CA GLY A 84 1.80 -6.09 -10.21
C GLY A 84 2.88 -6.89 -10.95
N GLN A 85 3.33 -6.46 -12.12
CA GLN A 85 4.45 -7.11 -12.81
C GLN A 85 5.79 -6.73 -12.15
N SER A 86 6.66 -7.73 -11.97
CA SER A 86 8.05 -7.49 -11.61
C SER A 86 8.89 -7.33 -12.86
N VAL A 87 9.74 -6.31 -12.88
CA VAL A 87 10.58 -5.94 -14.04
C VAL A 87 12.02 -5.72 -13.62
N THR A 88 12.93 -5.80 -14.59
CA THR A 88 14.37 -5.58 -14.41
C THR A 88 14.77 -4.14 -14.72
N PRO A 89 15.97 -3.67 -14.29
CA PRO A 89 16.48 -2.36 -14.65
C PRO A 89 16.49 -2.14 -16.17
N GLY A 90 16.14 -0.92 -16.61
CA GLY A 90 16.06 -0.53 -18.03
C GLY A 90 14.76 -0.95 -18.73
N THR A 91 13.80 -1.53 -18.00
CA THR A 91 12.49 -1.88 -18.59
C THR A 91 11.66 -0.63 -18.81
N ALA A 92 11.25 -0.39 -20.06
CA ALA A 92 10.29 0.66 -20.39
C ALA A 92 8.90 0.30 -19.84
N LEU A 93 8.32 1.21 -19.05
CA LEU A 93 7.04 1.04 -18.37
C LEU A 93 5.88 1.65 -19.14
N MET A 94 6.11 2.83 -19.71
CA MET A 94 5.09 3.61 -20.41
C MET A 94 5.74 4.54 -21.44
N ARG A 95 5.15 4.67 -22.61
CA ARG A 95 5.46 5.75 -23.57
C ARG A 95 4.40 6.81 -23.53
N ILE A 96 4.83 8.06 -23.71
CA ILE A 96 3.95 9.21 -23.69
C ILE A 96 4.35 10.20 -24.79
N ALA A 97 3.36 10.79 -25.48
CA ALA A 97 3.59 11.90 -26.40
C ALA A 97 2.42 12.89 -26.39
N GLY A 98 2.74 14.20 -26.37
CA GLY A 98 1.71 15.22 -26.25
C GLY A 98 2.27 16.64 -26.32
N ASN A 99 1.52 17.61 -25.77
CA ASN A 99 1.98 18.98 -25.62
C ASN A 99 3.13 19.04 -24.59
N ALA A 100 4.26 19.62 -24.98
CA ALA A 100 5.48 19.62 -24.17
C ALA A 100 5.28 20.33 -22.82
N ARG A 101 4.62 21.50 -22.79
CA ARG A 101 4.36 22.22 -21.54
C ARG A 101 3.54 21.37 -20.57
N ALA A 102 2.41 20.83 -21.05
CA ALA A 102 1.50 20.05 -20.24
C ALA A 102 2.16 18.78 -19.65
N LEU A 103 2.94 18.05 -20.47
CA LEU A 103 3.60 16.83 -20.02
C LEU A 103 4.72 17.11 -19.02
N LEU A 104 5.53 18.15 -19.23
CA LEU A 104 6.60 18.54 -18.29
C LEU A 104 6.03 19.05 -16.96
N THR A 105 4.94 19.82 -17.00
CA THR A 105 4.24 20.28 -15.79
C THR A 105 3.67 19.10 -14.98
N ALA A 106 3.16 18.04 -15.64
CA ALA A 106 2.62 16.86 -14.96
C ALA A 106 3.69 15.89 -14.44
N GLU A 107 4.89 15.95 -14.99
CA GLU A 107 5.95 14.94 -14.81
C GLU A 107 6.24 14.62 -13.34
N ARG A 108 6.51 15.64 -12.53
CA ARG A 108 6.93 15.42 -11.14
C ARG A 108 5.83 14.79 -10.31
N CYS A 109 4.59 15.25 -10.45
CA CYS A 109 3.43 14.66 -9.76
C CYS A 109 3.21 13.19 -10.18
N ALA A 110 3.35 12.88 -11.46
CA ALA A 110 3.24 11.53 -12.00
C ALA A 110 4.35 10.62 -11.47
N LEU A 111 5.61 11.07 -11.53
CA LEU A 111 6.77 10.32 -11.05
C LEU A 111 6.71 10.09 -9.54
N ASN A 112 6.47 11.12 -8.74
CA ASN A 112 6.39 10.98 -7.29
C ASN A 112 5.33 9.92 -6.88
N THR A 113 4.17 9.93 -7.56
CA THR A 113 3.09 8.98 -7.28
C THR A 113 3.49 7.56 -7.63
N VAL A 114 4.01 7.32 -8.85
CA VAL A 114 4.38 5.96 -9.28
C VAL A 114 5.60 5.42 -8.54
N GLN A 115 6.58 6.26 -8.23
CA GLN A 115 7.77 5.91 -7.45
C GLN A 115 7.40 5.46 -6.03
N HIS A 116 6.52 6.21 -5.35
CA HIS A 116 6.04 5.86 -4.01
C HIS A 116 5.29 4.52 -4.00
N LEU A 117 4.31 4.36 -4.88
CA LEU A 117 3.47 3.17 -4.92
C LEU A 117 4.26 1.94 -5.38
N THR A 118 5.15 2.08 -6.34
CA THR A 118 6.05 1.02 -6.81
C THR A 118 7.03 0.59 -5.71
N GLY A 119 7.57 1.52 -4.93
CA GLY A 119 8.40 1.20 -3.78
C GLY A 119 7.68 0.33 -2.76
N ILE A 120 6.41 0.66 -2.45
CA ILE A 120 5.55 -0.15 -1.57
C ILE A 120 5.31 -1.55 -2.16
N ALA A 121 4.96 -1.64 -3.45
CA ALA A 121 4.71 -2.92 -4.10
C ALA A 121 5.97 -3.79 -4.15
N THR A 122 7.13 -3.19 -4.44
CA THR A 122 8.42 -3.87 -4.47
C THR A 122 8.82 -4.42 -3.10
N MET A 123 8.72 -3.60 -2.06
CA MET A 123 8.95 -4.06 -0.68
C MET A 123 7.97 -5.18 -0.32
N THR A 124 6.70 -5.03 -0.63
CA THR A 124 5.67 -6.02 -0.35
C THR A 124 5.98 -7.35 -1.04
N ARG A 125 6.38 -7.32 -2.31
CA ARG A 125 6.77 -8.51 -3.08
C ARG A 125 7.93 -9.25 -2.42
N ALA A 126 8.95 -8.53 -1.97
CA ALA A 126 10.09 -9.13 -1.26
C ALA A 126 9.65 -9.86 0.02
N TYR A 127 8.72 -9.30 0.79
CA TYR A 127 8.17 -9.96 1.98
C TYR A 127 7.34 -11.20 1.63
N VAL A 128 6.49 -11.12 0.59
CA VAL A 128 5.69 -12.27 0.12
C VAL A 128 6.61 -13.41 -0.33
N ASP A 129 7.65 -13.11 -1.11
CA ASP A 129 8.59 -14.11 -1.59
C ASP A 129 9.37 -14.77 -0.46
N ALA A 130 9.80 -13.98 0.54
CA ALA A 130 10.53 -14.48 1.70
C ALA A 130 9.68 -15.43 2.59
N MET A 131 8.35 -15.29 2.59
CA MET A 131 7.45 -16.18 3.33
C MET A 131 7.31 -17.56 2.69
N ASN A 132 7.70 -17.74 1.45
CA ASN A 132 7.70 -19.01 0.73
C ASN A 132 6.35 -19.78 0.79
N GLY A 133 5.25 -19.04 0.81
CA GLY A 133 3.88 -19.60 0.82
C GLY A 133 3.40 -20.19 2.17
N HIS A 134 4.15 -20.03 3.25
CA HIS A 134 3.78 -20.60 4.55
C HIS A 134 2.63 -19.88 5.27
N ALA A 135 2.43 -18.58 4.97
CA ALA A 135 1.36 -17.77 5.55
C ALA A 135 0.91 -16.69 4.55
N THR A 136 -0.19 -15.99 4.85
CA THR A 136 -0.66 -14.86 4.05
C THR A 136 -0.14 -13.55 4.63
N LEU A 137 0.51 -12.72 3.80
CA LEU A 137 0.95 -11.37 4.19
C LEU A 137 -0.24 -10.42 4.25
N LEU A 138 -0.38 -9.72 5.37
CA LEU A 138 -1.37 -8.65 5.57
C LEU A 138 -0.69 -7.29 5.64
N ASP A 139 -1.33 -6.28 5.06
CA ASP A 139 -0.98 -4.90 5.31
C ASP A 139 -1.58 -4.41 6.65
N THR A 140 -1.40 -3.14 6.97
CA THR A 140 -1.89 -2.55 8.22
C THR A 140 -2.59 -1.20 7.96
N ARG A 141 -2.91 -0.46 9.03
CA ARG A 141 -3.35 0.93 8.97
C ARG A 141 -2.22 1.95 9.17
N LYS A 142 -0.96 1.50 9.20
CA LYS A 142 0.22 2.37 9.31
C LYS A 142 0.56 2.96 7.94
N THR A 143 -0.26 3.90 7.50
CA THR A 143 -0.22 4.56 6.18
C THR A 143 0.06 6.04 6.33
N ILE A 144 0.56 6.67 5.27
CA ILE A 144 0.62 8.13 5.18
C ILE A 144 -0.83 8.69 5.24
N PRO A 145 -1.09 9.70 6.07
CA PRO A 145 -2.42 10.33 6.13
C PRO A 145 -2.88 10.77 4.74
N GLY A 146 -4.13 10.42 4.39
CA GLY A 146 -4.72 10.72 3.08
C GLY A 146 -4.41 9.70 1.97
N LEU A 147 -3.32 8.92 2.04
CA LEU A 147 -2.88 8.02 0.98
C LEU A 147 -3.27 6.54 1.19
N ARG A 148 -3.98 6.19 2.27
CA ARG A 148 -4.26 4.78 2.62
C ARG A 148 -4.81 3.94 1.48
N VAL A 149 -5.75 4.46 0.72
CA VAL A 149 -6.38 3.70 -0.38
C VAL A 149 -5.36 3.35 -1.45
N LEU A 150 -4.49 4.30 -1.80
CA LEU A 150 -3.42 4.11 -2.78
C LEU A 150 -2.33 3.18 -2.27
N GLU A 151 -1.89 3.34 -1.03
CA GLU A 151 -0.85 2.49 -0.44
C GLU A 151 -1.32 1.05 -0.28
N LYS A 152 -2.59 0.84 0.11
CA LYS A 152 -3.19 -0.50 0.14
C LYS A 152 -3.41 -1.10 -1.26
N TYR A 153 -3.67 -0.28 -2.25
CA TYR A 153 -3.62 -0.71 -3.64
C TYR A 153 -2.21 -1.23 -4.00
N ALA A 154 -1.17 -0.49 -3.64
CA ALA A 154 0.21 -0.88 -3.91
C ALA A 154 0.63 -2.16 -3.17
N THR A 155 0.24 -2.36 -1.91
CA THR A 155 0.52 -3.62 -1.19
C THR A 155 -0.15 -4.81 -1.87
N ARG A 156 -1.37 -4.64 -2.41
CA ARG A 156 -2.05 -5.68 -3.18
C ARG A 156 -1.31 -5.99 -4.49
N MET A 157 -0.76 -4.97 -5.17
CA MET A 157 0.07 -5.19 -6.37
C MET A 157 1.35 -5.95 -6.04
N GLY A 158 1.91 -5.77 -4.85
CA GLY A 158 3.03 -6.57 -4.33
C GLY A 158 2.66 -7.98 -3.88
N GLY A 159 1.37 -8.33 -3.85
CA GLY A 159 0.89 -9.68 -3.50
C GLY A 159 0.40 -9.86 -2.06
N ALA A 160 0.31 -8.80 -1.24
CA ALA A 160 -0.31 -8.87 0.07
C ALA A 160 -1.84 -8.84 -0.02
N THR A 161 -2.49 -9.36 1.01
CA THR A 161 -3.93 -9.22 1.21
C THR A 161 -4.21 -7.97 2.02
N ASN A 162 -5.13 -7.14 1.54
CA ASN A 162 -5.53 -5.96 2.30
C ASN A 162 -6.26 -6.36 3.58
N TYR A 163 -5.80 -5.83 4.70
CA TYR A 163 -6.43 -5.96 6.00
C TYR A 163 -7.44 -4.82 6.23
N ARG A 164 -7.78 -4.47 7.47
CA ARG A 164 -8.78 -3.42 7.74
C ARG A 164 -8.48 -2.11 7.01
N MET A 165 -9.49 -1.59 6.31
CA MET A 165 -9.43 -0.27 5.67
C MET A 165 -9.57 0.87 6.69
N GLY A 166 -10.32 0.64 7.77
CA GLY A 166 -10.60 1.65 8.78
C GLY A 166 -11.09 1.08 10.11
N LEU A 167 -11.68 1.92 10.93
CA LEU A 167 -12.21 1.53 12.24
C LEU A 167 -13.59 0.89 12.16
N TRP A 168 -14.27 1.05 11.03
CA TRP A 168 -15.64 0.52 10.78
C TRP A 168 -15.65 -0.91 10.24
N ASP A 169 -14.53 -1.43 9.82
CA ASP A 169 -14.38 -2.63 8.98
C ASP A 169 -14.37 -3.92 9.82
N ALA A 170 -13.69 -3.91 10.96
CA ALA A 170 -13.69 -5.00 11.93
C ALA A 170 -13.29 -4.49 13.32
N VAL A 171 -13.77 -5.16 14.35
CA VAL A 171 -13.27 -4.94 15.71
C VAL A 171 -11.86 -5.51 15.84
N MET A 172 -10.93 -4.71 16.36
CA MET A 172 -9.60 -5.14 16.79
C MET A 172 -9.37 -4.63 18.21
N ILE A 173 -9.39 -5.55 19.12
CA ILE A 173 -9.16 -5.33 20.56
C ILE A 173 -7.66 -5.33 20.78
N LYS A 174 -7.13 -4.22 21.28
CA LYS A 174 -5.70 -4.03 21.57
C LYS A 174 -5.46 -3.92 23.08
N ASP A 175 -4.20 -3.94 23.47
CA ASP A 175 -3.73 -3.83 24.84
C ASP A 175 -4.48 -2.78 25.67
N ASN A 176 -4.59 -1.56 25.17
CA ASN A 176 -5.33 -0.47 25.82
C ASN A 176 -6.83 -0.78 25.96
N HIS A 177 -7.45 -1.43 24.97
CA HIS A 177 -8.85 -1.85 25.09
C HIS A 177 -9.01 -2.93 26.16
N VAL A 178 -8.07 -3.89 26.21
CA VAL A 178 -8.04 -4.95 27.22
C VAL A 178 -7.91 -4.38 28.63
N ALA A 179 -6.99 -3.42 28.82
CA ALA A 179 -6.77 -2.77 30.11
C ALA A 179 -8.04 -2.04 30.61
N VAL A 180 -8.67 -1.24 29.76
CA VAL A 180 -9.88 -0.48 30.11
C VAL A 180 -11.09 -1.39 30.30
N ALA A 181 -11.18 -2.50 29.55
CA ALA A 181 -12.29 -3.44 29.63
C ALA A 181 -12.19 -4.39 30.85
N GLY A 182 -11.05 -4.44 31.55
CA GLY A 182 -10.84 -5.32 32.70
C GLY A 182 -10.41 -6.74 32.30
N GLY A 183 -9.76 -6.90 31.13
CA GLY A 183 -9.20 -8.16 30.66
C GLY A 183 -9.65 -8.55 29.25
N VAL A 184 -8.96 -9.54 28.67
CA VAL A 184 -9.21 -10.04 27.32
C VAL A 184 -10.63 -10.61 27.17
N GLY A 185 -11.04 -11.54 28.05
CA GLY A 185 -12.37 -12.14 28.02
C GLY A 185 -13.51 -11.12 28.09
N PRO A 186 -13.53 -10.20 29.08
CA PRO A 186 -14.51 -9.14 29.15
C PRO A 186 -14.56 -8.23 27.91
N ALA A 187 -13.41 -7.91 27.32
CA ALA A 187 -13.32 -7.07 26.11
C ALA A 187 -13.99 -7.76 24.91
N VAL A 188 -13.64 -9.02 24.65
CA VAL A 188 -14.21 -9.84 23.57
C VAL A 188 -15.71 -10.08 23.79
N ALA A 189 -16.12 -10.43 25.02
CA ALA A 189 -17.54 -10.66 25.33
C ALA A 189 -18.42 -9.43 25.07
N ARG A 190 -17.93 -8.22 25.38
CA ARG A 190 -18.64 -6.97 25.05
C ARG A 190 -18.77 -6.76 23.55
N ALA A 191 -17.72 -7.00 22.76
CA ALA A 191 -17.78 -6.90 21.31
C ALA A 191 -18.80 -7.89 20.73
N LYS A 192 -18.81 -9.14 21.21
CA LYS A 192 -19.78 -10.14 20.81
C LYS A 192 -21.22 -9.76 21.19
N ALA A 193 -21.42 -9.26 22.39
CA ALA A 193 -22.75 -8.78 22.84
C ALA A 193 -23.27 -7.58 22.02
N ALA A 194 -22.36 -6.80 21.42
CA ALA A 194 -22.69 -5.73 20.49
C ALA A 194 -23.03 -6.22 19.06
N GLY A 195 -23.08 -7.53 18.81
CA GLY A 195 -23.43 -8.13 17.54
C GLY A 195 -22.30 -8.16 16.53
N VAL A 196 -21.03 -7.99 16.95
CA VAL A 196 -19.87 -8.06 16.06
C VAL A 196 -19.51 -9.52 15.81
N GLU A 197 -19.44 -9.90 14.53
CA GLU A 197 -19.09 -11.26 14.11
C GLU A 197 -17.57 -11.46 13.99
N ARG A 198 -16.88 -10.47 13.37
CA ARG A 198 -15.42 -10.52 13.17
C ARG A 198 -14.69 -9.79 14.28
N ILE A 199 -14.19 -10.54 15.26
CA ILE A 199 -13.48 -10.01 16.42
C ILE A 199 -12.04 -10.47 16.39
N ILE A 200 -11.13 -9.52 16.15
CA ILE A 200 -9.68 -9.70 16.24
C ILE A 200 -9.26 -9.31 17.66
N CYS A 201 -8.58 -10.20 18.36
CA CYS A 201 -8.07 -9.92 19.70
C CYS A 201 -6.55 -10.03 19.71
N GLU A 202 -5.88 -8.92 20.03
CA GLU A 202 -4.44 -8.87 20.27
C GLU A 202 -4.10 -9.45 21.64
N VAL A 203 -3.12 -10.35 21.67
CA VAL A 203 -2.59 -10.98 22.88
C VAL A 203 -1.07 -10.97 22.85
N ASP A 204 -0.44 -10.71 23.99
CA ASP A 204 1.00 -10.67 24.17
C ASP A 204 1.53 -11.85 25.01
N ARG A 205 0.64 -12.70 25.53
CA ARG A 205 0.96 -13.89 26.31
C ARG A 205 0.04 -15.07 25.97
N LEU A 206 0.55 -16.28 26.12
CA LEU A 206 -0.18 -17.52 25.81
C LEU A 206 -1.41 -17.72 26.70
N ASP A 207 -1.36 -17.30 27.96
CA ASP A 207 -2.48 -17.43 28.92
C ASP A 207 -3.71 -16.58 28.57
N GLN A 208 -3.57 -15.62 27.67
CA GLN A 208 -4.67 -14.78 27.16
C GLN A 208 -5.45 -15.44 26.00
N ILE A 209 -4.88 -16.46 25.35
CA ILE A 209 -5.48 -17.08 24.15
C ILE A 209 -6.80 -17.77 24.50
N GLU A 210 -6.81 -18.64 25.49
CA GLU A 210 -8.01 -19.38 25.87
C GLU A 210 -9.17 -18.46 26.31
N PRO A 211 -8.96 -17.45 27.17
CA PRO A 211 -9.99 -16.48 27.52
C PRO A 211 -10.55 -15.71 26.29
N ALA A 212 -9.70 -15.40 25.30
CA ALA A 212 -10.15 -14.72 24.07
C ALA A 212 -11.05 -15.63 23.22
N ILE A 213 -10.66 -16.88 23.01
CA ILE A 213 -11.42 -17.85 22.20
C ILE A 213 -12.74 -18.21 22.88
N VAL A 214 -12.75 -18.49 24.17
CA VAL A 214 -13.97 -18.84 24.93
C VAL A 214 -14.96 -17.69 24.92
N ALA A 215 -14.48 -16.43 24.96
CA ALA A 215 -15.32 -15.24 24.87
C ALA A 215 -15.87 -14.99 23.44
N GLY A 216 -15.30 -15.61 22.41
CA GLY A 216 -15.77 -15.57 21.03
C GLY A 216 -14.89 -14.78 20.05
N ALA A 217 -13.60 -14.59 20.33
CA ALA A 217 -12.65 -14.07 19.33
C ALA A 217 -12.56 -15.04 18.14
N THR A 218 -12.63 -14.49 16.93
CA THR A 218 -12.53 -15.27 15.68
C THR A 218 -11.15 -15.21 15.07
N HIS A 219 -10.29 -14.33 15.59
CA HIS A 219 -8.94 -14.09 15.10
C HIS A 219 -8.05 -13.66 16.29
N ILE A 220 -6.95 -14.35 16.49
CA ILE A 220 -5.96 -14.07 17.53
C ILE A 220 -4.74 -13.45 16.89
N LEU A 221 -4.48 -12.18 17.24
CA LEU A 221 -3.26 -11.47 16.83
C LEU A 221 -2.23 -11.64 17.93
N LEU A 222 -1.13 -12.34 17.61
CA LEU A 222 -0.03 -12.68 18.47
C LEU A 222 1.04 -11.58 18.38
N ASP A 223 1.07 -10.69 19.37
CA ASP A 223 1.91 -9.49 19.29
C ASP A 223 3.30 -9.72 19.89
N ASN A 224 4.33 -9.42 19.09
CA ASN A 224 5.75 -9.47 19.48
C ASN A 224 6.23 -10.83 20.04
N MET A 225 5.64 -11.94 19.61
CA MET A 225 6.04 -13.29 20.04
C MET A 225 7.19 -13.84 19.18
N ALA A 226 8.15 -14.51 19.81
CA ALA A 226 9.22 -15.24 19.12
C ALA A 226 8.66 -16.46 18.36
N PRO A 227 9.30 -16.95 17.28
CA PRO A 227 8.81 -18.06 16.46
C PRO A 227 8.43 -19.32 17.23
N ALA A 228 9.21 -19.71 18.25
CA ALA A 228 8.88 -20.86 19.10
C ALA A 228 7.57 -20.65 19.89
N MET A 229 7.34 -19.43 20.40
CA MET A 229 6.11 -19.07 21.12
C MET A 229 4.91 -18.99 20.15
N LEU A 230 5.12 -18.52 18.91
CA LEU A 230 4.10 -18.54 17.86
C LEU A 230 3.64 -19.97 17.56
N ALA A 231 4.56 -20.94 17.42
CA ALA A 231 4.23 -22.34 17.19
C ALA A 231 3.43 -22.95 18.37
N GLU A 232 3.78 -22.60 19.61
CA GLU A 232 3.02 -22.98 20.80
C GLU A 232 1.62 -22.36 20.79
N ALA A 233 1.52 -21.07 20.46
CA ALA A 233 0.23 -20.36 20.34
C ALA A 233 -0.68 -21.00 19.28
N VAL A 234 -0.14 -21.34 18.09
CA VAL A 234 -0.87 -22.06 17.03
C VAL A 234 -1.42 -23.38 17.55
N THR A 235 -0.59 -24.15 18.30
CA THR A 235 -1.01 -25.40 18.92
C THR A 235 -2.14 -25.18 19.93
N LEU A 236 -2.06 -24.14 20.76
CA LEU A 236 -3.10 -23.78 21.73
C LEU A 236 -4.41 -23.34 21.05
N VAL A 237 -4.33 -22.56 19.98
CA VAL A 237 -5.51 -22.13 19.21
C VAL A 237 -6.19 -23.33 18.55
N ALA A 238 -5.45 -24.32 18.08
CA ALA A 238 -5.93 -25.60 17.53
C ALA A 238 -7.04 -25.39 16.44
N GLY A 239 -6.90 -24.40 15.56
CA GLY A 239 -7.85 -24.11 14.47
C GLY A 239 -9.19 -23.50 14.91
N ARG A 240 -9.38 -23.17 16.20
CA ARG A 240 -10.62 -22.56 16.72
C ARG A 240 -10.78 -21.09 16.34
N ALA A 241 -9.71 -20.43 15.98
CA ALA A 241 -9.65 -19.05 15.47
C ALA A 241 -8.50 -18.94 14.48
N ALA A 242 -8.52 -17.94 13.63
CA ALA A 242 -7.38 -17.60 12.78
C ALA A 242 -6.22 -17.03 13.64
N THR A 243 -4.98 -17.30 13.24
CA THR A 243 -3.77 -16.85 13.92
C THR A 243 -2.99 -15.86 13.08
N GLU A 244 -2.56 -14.75 13.68
CA GLU A 244 -1.80 -13.68 13.02
C GLU A 244 -0.58 -13.33 13.86
N ALA A 245 0.62 -13.39 13.27
CA ALA A 245 1.82 -12.84 13.89
C ALA A 245 1.95 -11.36 13.54
N SER A 246 2.25 -10.54 14.53
CA SER A 246 2.45 -9.09 14.40
C SER A 246 3.55 -8.60 15.34
N GLY A 247 4.04 -7.36 15.07
CA GLY A 247 5.07 -6.74 15.91
C GLY A 247 6.49 -7.07 15.47
N GLY A 248 7.31 -6.03 15.20
CA GLY A 248 8.73 -6.18 14.94
C GLY A 248 9.15 -6.98 13.70
N VAL A 249 8.21 -7.36 12.83
CA VAL A 249 8.48 -8.21 11.65
C VAL A 249 9.37 -7.49 10.64
N ARG A 250 10.49 -8.13 10.26
CA ARG A 250 11.46 -7.65 9.28
C ARG A 250 11.65 -8.68 8.17
N LEU A 251 12.24 -8.24 7.05
CA LEU A 251 12.48 -9.12 5.90
C LEU A 251 13.40 -10.31 6.23
N ASP A 252 14.37 -10.11 7.10
CA ASP A 252 15.31 -11.14 7.57
C ASP A 252 14.71 -12.13 8.58
N THR A 253 13.54 -11.82 9.16
CA THR A 253 12.88 -12.67 10.19
C THR A 253 11.57 -13.26 9.71
N ILE A 254 10.96 -12.74 8.64
CA ILE A 254 9.60 -13.14 8.24
C ILE A 254 9.48 -14.60 7.83
N ALA A 255 10.54 -15.19 7.24
CA ALA A 255 10.52 -16.60 6.84
C ALA A 255 10.33 -17.54 8.05
N GLU A 256 11.05 -17.29 9.13
CA GLU A 256 10.94 -18.07 10.36
C GLU A 256 9.58 -17.86 11.07
N ILE A 257 9.10 -16.61 11.08
CA ILE A 257 7.78 -16.27 11.60
C ILE A 257 6.68 -17.01 10.83
N ALA A 258 6.70 -16.95 9.49
CA ALA A 258 5.72 -17.62 8.65
C ALA A 258 5.76 -19.16 8.83
N ALA A 259 6.96 -19.75 9.00
CA ALA A 259 7.16 -21.17 9.22
C ALA A 259 6.65 -21.66 10.60
N SER A 260 6.30 -20.78 11.54
CA SER A 260 5.73 -21.15 12.85
C SER A 260 4.32 -21.77 12.76
N GLY A 261 3.67 -21.69 11.58
CA GLY A 261 2.34 -22.25 11.33
C GLY A 261 1.19 -21.26 11.54
N VAL A 262 1.47 -19.97 11.71
CA VAL A 262 0.43 -18.93 11.73
C VAL A 262 -0.24 -18.80 10.37
N ASP A 263 -1.53 -18.44 10.33
CA ASP A 263 -2.27 -18.25 9.09
C ASP A 263 -1.87 -16.94 8.38
N TYR A 264 -1.56 -15.93 9.18
CA TYR A 264 -1.29 -14.57 8.70
C TYR A 264 -0.06 -13.96 9.37
N VAL A 265 0.62 -13.07 8.62
CA VAL A 265 1.66 -12.18 9.17
C VAL A 265 1.35 -10.75 8.75
N SER A 266 1.17 -9.84 9.71
CA SER A 266 0.95 -8.42 9.40
C SER A 266 2.22 -7.59 9.56
N VAL A 267 2.49 -6.74 8.56
CA VAL A 267 3.72 -5.94 8.49
C VAL A 267 3.40 -4.47 8.27
N GLY A 268 3.67 -3.64 9.28
CA GLY A 268 3.42 -2.20 9.19
C GLY A 268 4.40 -1.45 8.31
N ARG A 269 5.62 -1.95 8.15
CA ARG A 269 6.70 -1.30 7.41
C ARG A 269 6.45 -1.21 5.90
N LEU A 270 5.59 -2.06 5.35
CA LEU A 270 5.31 -2.11 3.91
C LEU A 270 4.94 -0.74 3.33
N MET A 271 4.22 0.07 4.09
CA MET A 271 3.75 1.38 3.64
C MET A 271 4.54 2.53 4.28
N GLN A 272 4.74 2.49 5.60
CA GLN A 272 5.36 3.62 6.30
C GLN A 272 6.87 3.77 6.08
N SER A 273 7.56 2.75 5.57
CA SER A 273 9.04 2.72 5.49
C SER A 273 9.55 2.20 4.15
N ALA A 274 8.70 2.03 3.14
CA ALA A 274 9.14 1.65 1.80
C ALA A 274 9.94 2.81 1.18
N PRO A 275 11.13 2.55 0.63
CA PRO A 275 11.82 3.54 -0.19
C PRO A 275 11.03 3.79 -1.48
N ALA A 276 11.08 5.01 -2.00
CA ALA A 276 10.57 5.26 -3.33
C ALA A 276 11.42 4.52 -4.37
N ALA A 277 10.77 3.96 -5.40
CA ALA A 277 11.46 3.28 -6.49
C ALA A 277 12.15 4.28 -7.43
N ASP A 278 13.29 3.89 -8.01
CA ASP A 278 13.98 4.72 -9.00
C ASP A 278 13.37 4.50 -10.40
N ILE A 279 12.52 5.43 -10.80
CA ILE A 279 11.83 5.48 -12.08
C ILE A 279 12.08 6.85 -12.71
N GLY A 280 12.50 6.89 -13.97
CA GLY A 280 12.72 8.11 -14.73
C GLY A 280 11.70 8.30 -15.85
N LEU A 281 11.66 9.52 -16.40
CA LEU A 281 11.02 9.84 -17.66
C LEU A 281 12.06 10.54 -18.55
N ASP A 282 12.53 9.83 -19.57
CA ASP A 282 13.54 10.30 -20.48
C ASP A 282 12.93 10.71 -21.83
N PHE A 283 13.50 11.74 -22.44
CA PHE A 283 13.05 12.26 -23.71
C PHE A 283 13.47 11.39 -24.88
N GLU A 284 12.54 11.12 -25.78
CA GLU A 284 12.87 10.71 -27.15
C GLU A 284 12.73 11.92 -28.08
N LEU A 285 13.79 12.28 -28.77
CA LEU A 285 13.70 13.28 -29.85
C LEU A 285 12.87 12.67 -30.99
N VAL A 286 11.75 13.31 -31.31
CA VAL A 286 10.88 12.93 -32.44
C VAL A 286 11.31 13.67 -33.69
#